data_677c309ca53798ce830269fd4ce22d16
#
_entry.id   677c309ca53798ce830269fd4ce22d16
#
_cell.length_a   1.000
_cell.length_b   1.000
_cell.length_c   1.000
_cell.angle_alpha   90.00
_cell.angle_beta   90.00
_cell.angle_gamma   90.00
#
_symmetry.space_group_name_H-M   'P 1'
#
loop_
_entity.id
_entity.type
_entity.pdbx_description
1 polymer ?
#
loop_
_entity_poly.entity_id
_entity_poly.type
_entity_poly.pdbx_seq_one_letter_code
_entity_poly.pdbx_strand_id
1 'polypeptide(L)'
;MPLQLYDKAKVLEACMSVFAQHGYKNTSTIMLAEAADISKALIFHHFKSKKNLYLNLLEHCITKIRFELGVDAIIEQGDFFEVIEKITLLKFDYFRKYPTEYKFVFEALYTVPEEIKEEIAEKYGKGSAERHQLLEQLFDKVVLKEGVDRNYAFELVLITMGHFEKKFIAEVTDIETMNEDYGQHFFKEMNLFHRMIRLGIAK
;
A
#
# COMPACT_ATOMS: atom_id res chain seq x y z
N MET A 1 29.76 -10.54 28.86
CA MET A 1 28.91 -11.11 27.79
C MET A 1 29.14 -10.29 26.56
N PRO A 2 29.52 -10.86 25.42
CA PRO A 2 29.65 -10.08 24.21
C PRO A 2 28.27 -9.56 23.84
N LEU A 3 28.20 -8.27 23.52
CA LEU A 3 27.03 -7.65 22.89
C LEU A 3 26.75 -8.42 21.61
N GLN A 4 25.71 -9.25 21.63
CA GLN A 4 25.20 -9.89 20.43
C GLN A 4 24.72 -8.74 19.52
N LEU A 5 25.50 -8.43 18.48
CA LEU A 5 25.09 -7.48 17.44
C LEU A 5 23.85 -8.10 16.78
N TYR A 6 22.66 -7.71 17.25
CA TYR A 6 21.46 -8.12 16.57
C TYR A 6 21.36 -7.37 15.24
N ASP A 7 20.99 -8.08 14.20
CA ASP A 7 20.77 -7.52 12.89
C ASP A 7 19.44 -6.75 12.90
N LYS A 8 19.53 -5.43 12.96
CA LYS A 8 18.37 -4.55 13.02
C LYS A 8 17.41 -4.79 11.82
N ALA A 9 17.95 -5.14 10.65
CA ALA A 9 17.13 -5.40 9.47
C ALA A 9 16.29 -6.67 9.68
N LYS A 10 16.88 -7.75 10.20
CA LYS A 10 16.14 -8.99 10.52
C LYS A 10 15.07 -8.78 11.57
N VAL A 11 15.37 -7.99 12.62
CA VAL A 11 14.37 -7.65 13.65
C VAL A 11 13.17 -6.89 13.04
N LEU A 12 13.43 -5.91 12.19
CA LEU A 12 12.38 -5.14 11.53
C LEU A 12 11.55 -6.02 10.60
N GLU A 13 12.18 -6.91 9.83
CA GLU A 13 11.51 -7.86 8.93
C GLU A 13 10.61 -8.83 9.70
N ALA A 14 11.12 -9.42 10.79
CA ALA A 14 10.33 -10.29 11.66
C ALA A 14 9.13 -9.56 12.27
N CYS A 15 9.34 -8.35 12.80
CA CYS A 15 8.26 -7.54 13.35
C CYS A 15 7.21 -7.14 12.28
N MET A 16 7.65 -6.80 11.07
CA MET A 16 6.77 -6.51 9.94
C MET A 16 5.89 -7.71 9.58
N SER A 17 6.47 -8.90 9.54
CA SER A 17 5.74 -10.15 9.26
C SER A 17 4.65 -10.41 10.30
N VAL A 18 4.93 -10.19 11.59
CA VAL A 18 3.92 -10.30 12.65
C VAL A 18 2.79 -9.30 12.47
N PHE A 19 3.11 -8.05 12.15
CA PHE A 19 2.07 -7.04 11.88
C PHE A 19 1.25 -7.36 10.64
N ALA A 20 1.89 -7.83 9.55
CA ALA A 20 1.19 -8.21 8.32
C ALA A 20 0.27 -9.42 8.52
N GLN A 21 0.61 -10.33 9.45
CA GLN A 21 -0.19 -11.52 9.75
C GLN A 21 -1.36 -11.23 10.69
N HIS A 22 -1.15 -10.43 11.74
CA HIS A 22 -2.11 -10.25 12.82
C HIS A 22 -2.79 -8.88 12.84
N GLY A 23 -2.30 -7.94 12.04
CA GLY A 23 -2.69 -6.54 12.08
C GLY A 23 -2.14 -5.81 13.31
N TYR A 24 -2.23 -4.48 13.33
CA TYR A 24 -1.73 -3.68 14.45
C TYR A 24 -2.41 -4.03 15.78
N LYS A 25 -3.74 -4.11 15.80
CA LYS A 25 -4.53 -4.27 17.02
C LYS A 25 -4.22 -5.58 17.75
N ASN A 26 -4.15 -6.68 17.01
CA ASN A 26 -3.96 -8.02 17.57
C ASN A 26 -2.50 -8.38 17.83
N THR A 27 -1.54 -7.57 17.40
CA THR A 27 -0.12 -7.79 17.65
C THR A 27 0.26 -7.31 19.04
N SER A 28 0.84 -8.20 19.84
CA SER A 28 1.43 -7.85 21.13
C SER A 28 2.94 -7.64 21.05
N THR A 29 3.50 -6.91 22.03
CA THR A 29 4.96 -6.73 22.12
C THR A 29 5.69 -8.02 22.46
N ILE A 30 5.02 -9.03 23.02
CA ILE A 30 5.58 -10.36 23.26
C ILE A 30 5.74 -11.07 21.93
N MET A 31 4.71 -11.11 21.09
CA MET A 31 4.77 -11.70 19.74
C MET A 31 5.91 -11.10 18.90
N LEU A 32 6.07 -9.78 18.97
CA LEU A 32 7.17 -9.08 18.26
C LEU A 32 8.55 -9.50 18.76
N ALA A 33 8.71 -9.63 20.09
CA ALA A 33 9.96 -10.03 20.70
C ALA A 33 10.32 -11.48 20.36
N GLU A 34 9.35 -12.38 20.44
CA GLU A 34 9.50 -13.81 20.11
C GLU A 34 9.85 -13.99 18.62
N ALA A 35 9.13 -13.34 17.71
CA ALA A 35 9.40 -13.43 16.29
C ALA A 35 10.77 -12.87 15.89
N ALA A 36 11.23 -11.84 16.58
CA ALA A 36 12.52 -11.22 16.33
C ALA A 36 13.70 -11.89 17.08
N ASP A 37 13.42 -12.91 17.89
CA ASP A 37 14.41 -13.60 18.76
C ASP A 37 15.19 -12.63 19.64
N ILE A 38 14.50 -11.64 20.23
CA ILE A 38 15.08 -10.66 21.14
C ILE A 38 14.20 -10.48 22.38
N SER A 39 14.76 -9.88 23.43
CA SER A 39 13.97 -9.58 24.62
C SER A 39 12.96 -8.46 24.39
N LYS A 40 11.81 -8.52 25.05
CA LYS A 40 10.83 -7.44 25.06
C LYS A 40 11.45 -6.10 25.50
N ALA A 41 12.38 -6.15 26.47
CA ALA A 41 13.11 -4.97 26.94
C ALA A 41 13.93 -4.33 25.81
N LEU A 42 14.51 -5.13 24.93
CA LEU A 42 15.29 -4.64 23.79
C LEU A 42 14.40 -3.96 22.73
N ILE A 43 13.19 -4.48 22.46
CA ILE A 43 12.23 -3.78 21.60
C ILE A 43 11.86 -2.41 22.16
N PHE A 44 11.55 -2.34 23.47
CA PHE A 44 11.24 -1.05 24.10
C PHE A 44 12.42 -0.09 24.16
N HIS A 45 13.62 -0.60 24.33
CA HIS A 45 14.83 0.21 24.31
C HIS A 45 15.02 0.91 22.94
N HIS A 46 14.79 0.17 21.84
CA HIS A 46 15.02 0.72 20.49
C HIS A 46 13.84 1.52 19.94
N PHE A 47 12.60 1.07 20.18
CA PHE A 47 11.42 1.64 19.53
C PHE A 47 10.47 2.35 20.51
N LYS A 48 10.73 2.32 21.83
CA LYS A 48 9.95 2.92 22.90
C LYS A 48 8.52 2.36 23.04
N SER A 49 7.82 2.08 21.95
CA SER A 49 6.46 1.55 21.97
C SER A 49 6.15 0.72 20.69
N LYS A 50 5.10 -0.13 20.76
CA LYS A 50 4.54 -0.82 19.61
C LYS A 50 4.17 0.16 18.50
N LYS A 51 3.56 1.29 18.85
CA LYS A 51 3.18 2.37 17.95
C LYS A 51 4.38 2.91 17.18
N ASN A 52 5.44 3.27 17.89
CA ASN A 52 6.63 3.81 17.25
C ASN A 52 7.33 2.78 16.35
N LEU A 53 7.38 1.51 16.75
CA LEU A 53 7.90 0.45 15.90
C LEU A 53 7.09 0.32 14.61
N TYR A 54 5.75 0.30 14.72
CA TYR A 54 4.85 0.22 13.57
C TYR A 54 5.02 1.39 12.61
N LEU A 55 5.05 2.62 13.13
CA LEU A 55 5.23 3.83 12.31
C LEU A 55 6.63 3.89 11.67
N ASN A 56 7.67 3.43 12.35
CA ASN A 56 9.02 3.32 11.77
C ASN A 56 9.07 2.30 10.62
N LEU A 57 8.43 1.14 10.81
CA LEU A 57 8.30 0.13 9.74
C LEU A 57 7.55 0.68 8.54
N LEU A 58 6.41 1.33 8.79
CA LEU A 58 5.60 1.94 7.73
C LEU A 58 6.39 2.99 6.94
N GLU A 59 7.14 3.84 7.62
CA GLU A 59 8.02 4.84 6.99
C GLU A 59 9.06 4.18 6.09
N HIS A 60 9.73 3.16 6.62
CA HIS A 60 10.76 2.42 5.88
C HIS A 60 10.17 1.81 4.60
N CYS A 61 9.03 1.11 4.72
CA CYS A 61 8.36 0.48 3.59
C CYS A 61 7.86 1.51 2.55
N ILE A 62 7.20 2.59 2.99
CA ILE A 62 6.72 3.64 2.07
C ILE A 62 7.87 4.31 1.34
N THR A 63 8.98 4.59 2.02
CA THR A 63 10.17 5.18 1.40
C THR A 63 10.73 4.26 0.32
N LYS A 64 10.83 2.97 0.60
CA LYS A 64 11.30 1.95 -0.35
C LYS A 64 10.35 1.84 -1.55
N ILE A 65 9.03 1.75 -1.30
CA ILE A 65 8.01 1.70 -2.35
C ILE A 65 8.10 2.92 -3.27
N ARG A 66 8.20 4.12 -2.71
CA ARG A 66 8.35 5.35 -3.50
C ARG A 66 9.59 5.31 -4.39
N PHE A 67 10.71 4.84 -3.84
CA PHE A 67 11.96 4.73 -4.58
C PHE A 67 11.88 3.67 -5.68
N GLU A 68 11.37 2.47 -5.39
CA GLU A 68 11.30 1.37 -6.36
C GLU A 68 10.22 1.59 -7.43
N LEU A 69 9.06 2.16 -7.07
CA LEU A 69 7.97 2.35 -8.04
C LEU A 69 8.09 3.65 -8.84
N GLY A 70 8.70 4.70 -8.30
CA GLY A 70 8.81 5.99 -8.98
C GLY A 70 7.48 6.57 -9.48
N VAL A 71 6.37 6.31 -8.77
CA VAL A 71 5.00 6.61 -9.20
C VAL A 71 4.81 8.10 -9.52
N ASP A 72 5.43 8.98 -8.74
CA ASP A 72 5.26 10.43 -8.90
C ASP A 72 5.79 10.88 -10.29
N ALA A 73 6.95 10.34 -10.72
CA ALA A 73 7.50 10.63 -12.06
C ALA A 73 6.66 10.05 -13.21
N ILE A 74 5.91 8.98 -12.95
CA ILE A 74 5.03 8.36 -13.95
C ILE A 74 3.75 9.17 -14.14
N ILE A 75 3.19 9.72 -13.07
CA ILE A 75 1.96 10.53 -13.14
C ILE A 75 2.20 11.83 -13.94
N GLU A 76 3.40 12.39 -13.91
CA GLU A 76 3.72 13.61 -14.63
C GLU A 76 3.71 13.47 -16.17
N GLN A 77 3.81 12.23 -16.69
CA GLN A 77 3.99 11.96 -18.12
C GLN A 77 3.01 10.92 -18.63
N GLY A 78 2.20 11.26 -19.64
CA GLY A 78 1.40 10.30 -20.39
C GLY A 78 -0.11 10.53 -20.39
N ASP A 79 -0.84 9.58 -21.00
CA ASP A 79 -2.30 9.49 -20.96
C ASP A 79 -2.75 8.94 -19.60
N PHE A 80 -3.87 9.45 -19.09
CA PHE A 80 -4.37 9.05 -17.76
C PHE A 80 -4.53 7.52 -17.62
N PHE A 81 -5.15 6.87 -18.59
CA PHE A 81 -5.40 5.43 -18.52
C PHE A 81 -4.13 4.60 -18.67
N GLU A 82 -3.17 5.06 -19.48
CA GLU A 82 -1.85 4.42 -19.60
C GLU A 82 -1.05 4.55 -18.30
N VAL A 83 -1.15 5.70 -17.63
CA VAL A 83 -0.53 5.92 -16.31
C VAL A 83 -1.16 4.98 -15.27
N ILE A 84 -2.49 4.85 -15.21
CA ILE A 84 -3.18 3.94 -14.29
C ILE A 84 -2.77 2.48 -14.56
N GLU A 85 -2.73 2.05 -15.83
CA GLU A 85 -2.28 0.70 -16.20
C GLU A 85 -0.82 0.45 -15.78
N LYS A 86 0.06 1.39 -16.04
CA LYS A 86 1.48 1.30 -15.66
C LYS A 86 1.66 1.22 -14.14
N ILE A 87 0.97 2.07 -13.37
CA ILE A 87 0.99 2.03 -11.90
C ILE A 87 0.49 0.67 -11.40
N THR A 88 -0.56 0.14 -12.02
CA THR A 88 -1.12 -1.17 -11.67
C THR A 88 -0.11 -2.29 -11.89
N LEU A 89 0.59 -2.30 -13.04
CA LEU A 89 1.64 -3.29 -13.34
C LEU A 89 2.81 -3.20 -12.35
N LEU A 90 3.26 -1.97 -12.02
CA LEU A 90 4.32 -1.78 -11.04
C LEU A 90 3.92 -2.24 -9.64
N LYS A 91 2.68 -1.98 -9.22
CA LYS A 91 2.14 -2.50 -7.96
C LYS A 91 2.12 -4.03 -7.96
N PHE A 92 1.76 -4.66 -9.09
CA PHE A 92 1.79 -6.11 -9.22
C PHE A 92 3.21 -6.68 -9.11
N ASP A 93 4.18 -6.10 -9.81
CA ASP A 93 5.58 -6.52 -9.73
C ASP A 93 6.13 -6.35 -8.31
N TYR A 94 5.78 -5.27 -7.62
CA TYR A 94 6.16 -5.05 -6.24
C TYR A 94 5.52 -6.07 -5.30
N PHE A 95 4.22 -6.33 -5.45
CA PHE A 95 3.49 -7.36 -4.72
C PHE A 95 4.16 -8.73 -4.87
N ARG A 96 4.49 -9.14 -6.11
CA ARG A 96 5.13 -10.41 -6.40
C ARG A 96 6.50 -10.55 -5.71
N LYS A 97 7.26 -9.45 -5.68
CA LYS A 97 8.60 -9.41 -5.09
C LYS A 97 8.58 -9.33 -3.57
N TYR A 98 7.63 -8.58 -3.00
CA TYR A 98 7.55 -8.26 -1.58
C TYR A 98 6.12 -8.39 -1.01
N PRO A 99 5.51 -9.58 -1.03
CA PRO A 99 4.10 -9.76 -0.68
C PRO A 99 3.78 -9.32 0.75
N THR A 100 4.60 -9.69 1.72
CA THR A 100 4.43 -9.33 3.14
C THR A 100 4.47 -7.81 3.36
N GLU A 101 5.43 -7.14 2.72
CA GLU A 101 5.59 -5.69 2.80
C GLU A 101 4.41 -4.96 2.14
N TYR A 102 3.98 -5.45 0.96
CA TYR A 102 2.82 -4.92 0.27
C TYR A 102 1.56 -5.00 1.15
N LYS A 103 1.28 -6.18 1.72
CA LYS A 103 0.15 -6.40 2.64
C LYS A 103 0.22 -5.46 3.84
N PHE A 104 1.37 -5.40 4.50
CA PHE A 104 1.58 -4.54 5.67
C PHE A 104 1.28 -3.06 5.36
N VAL A 105 1.85 -2.53 4.29
CA VAL A 105 1.66 -1.12 3.90
C VAL A 105 0.22 -0.87 3.45
N PHE A 106 -0.36 -1.80 2.73
CA PHE A 106 -1.73 -1.68 2.22
C PHE A 106 -2.74 -1.63 3.38
N GLU A 107 -2.64 -2.56 4.34
CA GLU A 107 -3.48 -2.54 5.54
C GLU A 107 -3.26 -1.27 6.39
N ALA A 108 -2.01 -0.83 6.51
CA ALA A 108 -1.67 0.38 7.28
C ALA A 108 -2.28 1.66 6.70
N LEU A 109 -2.48 1.73 5.39
CA LEU A 109 -3.01 2.92 4.71
C LEU A 109 -4.53 2.87 4.49
N TYR A 110 -5.10 1.66 4.31
CA TYR A 110 -6.52 1.49 3.97
C TYR A 110 -7.38 0.95 5.10
N THR A 111 -6.78 0.28 6.10
CA THR A 111 -7.45 -0.22 7.30
C THR A 111 -6.80 0.36 8.56
N VAL A 112 -6.67 1.70 8.57
CA VAL A 112 -5.92 2.43 9.59
C VAL A 112 -6.47 2.15 10.99
N PRO A 113 -5.63 1.64 11.92
CA PRO A 113 -6.04 1.48 13.31
C PRO A 113 -6.34 2.83 13.96
N GLU A 114 -7.44 2.93 14.71
CA GLU A 114 -7.90 4.19 15.32
C GLU A 114 -6.83 4.83 16.22
N GLU A 115 -6.03 4.00 16.92
CA GLU A 115 -4.98 4.47 17.84
C GLU A 115 -3.81 5.20 17.17
N ILE A 116 -3.69 5.09 15.83
CA ILE A 116 -2.59 5.70 15.06
C ILE A 116 -3.07 6.49 13.84
N LYS A 117 -4.38 6.71 13.75
CA LYS A 117 -5.02 7.35 12.60
C LYS A 117 -4.57 8.81 12.41
N GLU A 118 -4.44 9.54 13.49
CA GLU A 118 -3.99 10.94 13.45
C GLU A 118 -2.56 11.04 12.92
N GLU A 119 -1.64 10.21 13.44
CA GLU A 119 -0.24 10.21 13.01
C GLU A 119 -0.08 9.80 11.54
N ILE A 120 -0.89 8.83 11.08
CA ILE A 120 -0.88 8.42 9.68
C ILE A 120 -1.44 9.53 8.78
N ALA A 121 -2.55 10.16 9.18
CA ALA A 121 -3.14 11.27 8.44
C ALA A 121 -2.20 12.48 8.36
N GLU A 122 -1.56 12.86 9.46
CA GLU A 122 -0.58 13.95 9.50
C GLU A 122 0.62 13.66 8.59
N LYS A 123 1.16 12.45 8.66
CA LYS A 123 2.40 12.11 7.97
C LYS A 123 2.21 11.82 6.49
N TYR A 124 1.12 11.17 6.11
CA TYR A 124 0.90 10.68 4.74
C TYR A 124 -0.26 11.35 4.01
N GLY A 125 -1.14 12.04 4.73
CA GLY A 125 -2.34 12.66 4.16
C GLY A 125 -2.01 13.70 3.08
N LYS A 126 -1.01 14.55 3.33
CA LYS A 126 -0.58 15.56 2.34
C LYS A 126 -0.12 14.92 1.04
N GLY A 127 0.79 13.94 1.09
CA GLY A 127 1.28 13.25 -0.12
C GLY A 127 0.18 12.44 -0.83
N SER A 128 -0.83 11.96 -0.11
CA SER A 128 -2.00 11.32 -0.71
C SER A 128 -2.87 12.34 -1.46
N ALA A 129 -3.11 13.52 -0.86
CA ALA A 129 -3.86 14.60 -1.48
C ALA A 129 -3.16 15.16 -2.72
N GLU A 130 -1.85 15.34 -2.66
CA GLU A 130 -1.04 15.78 -3.82
C GLU A 130 -1.14 14.79 -4.98
N ARG A 131 -1.03 13.48 -4.72
CA ARG A 131 -1.21 12.46 -5.77
C ARG A 131 -2.62 12.44 -6.35
N HIS A 132 -3.63 12.61 -5.51
CA HIS A 132 -5.02 12.71 -5.97
C HIS A 132 -5.18 13.89 -6.93
N GLN A 133 -4.66 15.06 -6.56
CA GLN A 133 -4.71 16.26 -7.40
C GLN A 133 -3.95 16.08 -8.72
N LEU A 134 -2.80 15.43 -8.72
CA LEU A 134 -2.05 15.12 -9.94
C LEU A 134 -2.84 14.18 -10.87
N LEU A 135 -3.48 13.16 -10.32
CA LEU A 135 -4.34 12.25 -11.10
C LEU A 135 -5.56 12.98 -11.69
N GLU A 136 -6.18 13.87 -10.92
CA GLU A 136 -7.29 14.70 -11.38
C GLU A 136 -6.87 15.60 -12.55
N GLN A 137 -5.74 16.32 -12.41
CA GLN A 137 -5.16 17.15 -13.47
C GLN A 137 -4.81 16.34 -14.74
N LEU A 138 -4.36 15.11 -14.56
CA LEU A 138 -4.10 14.20 -15.67
C LEU A 138 -5.40 13.77 -16.34
N PHE A 139 -6.44 13.47 -15.55
CA PHE A 139 -7.77 13.12 -16.06
C PHE A 139 -8.46 14.26 -16.78
N ASP A 140 -8.17 15.51 -16.39
CA ASP A 140 -8.69 16.70 -17.08
C ASP A 140 -8.30 16.78 -18.55
N LYS A 141 -7.19 16.15 -18.93
CA LYS A 141 -6.71 16.07 -20.31
C LYS A 141 -7.44 14.99 -21.14
N VAL A 142 -8.21 14.10 -20.50
CA VAL A 142 -8.93 13.05 -21.21
C VAL A 142 -10.08 13.64 -22.03
N VAL A 143 -10.12 13.32 -23.33
CA VAL A 143 -11.22 13.71 -24.20
C VAL A 143 -12.39 12.74 -23.99
N LEU A 144 -13.42 13.21 -23.30
CA LEU A 144 -14.60 12.41 -22.99
C LEU A 144 -15.59 12.35 -24.16
N LYS A 145 -16.40 11.29 -24.18
CA LYS A 145 -17.56 11.18 -25.09
C LYS A 145 -18.61 12.22 -24.74
N GLU A 146 -19.43 12.57 -25.73
CA GLU A 146 -20.57 13.47 -25.56
C GLU A 146 -21.53 12.91 -24.50
N GLY A 147 -21.99 13.77 -23.58
CA GLY A 147 -22.90 13.42 -22.50
C GLY A 147 -22.25 12.80 -21.26
N VAL A 148 -20.93 12.59 -21.27
CA VAL A 148 -20.22 12.10 -20.09
C VAL A 148 -19.80 13.28 -19.21
N ASP A 149 -20.28 13.31 -17.97
CA ASP A 149 -19.84 14.28 -16.96
C ASP A 149 -18.45 13.91 -16.44
N ARG A 150 -17.53 14.90 -16.44
CA ARG A 150 -16.12 14.70 -16.08
C ARG A 150 -15.94 14.29 -14.63
N ASN A 151 -16.65 14.93 -13.70
CA ASN A 151 -16.50 14.68 -12.28
C ASN A 151 -16.97 13.26 -11.93
N TYR A 152 -18.13 12.86 -12.44
CA TYR A 152 -18.64 11.50 -12.23
C TYR A 152 -17.78 10.44 -12.95
N ALA A 153 -17.20 10.76 -14.10
CA ALA A 153 -16.30 9.85 -14.79
C ALA A 153 -14.99 9.62 -13.98
N PHE A 154 -14.40 10.68 -13.42
CA PHE A 154 -13.25 10.56 -12.53
C PHE A 154 -13.60 9.81 -11.25
N GLU A 155 -14.73 10.15 -10.62
CA GLU A 155 -15.24 9.45 -9.43
C GLU A 155 -15.43 7.95 -9.68
N LEU A 156 -15.93 7.55 -10.86
CA LEU A 156 -16.08 6.15 -11.23
C LEU A 156 -14.73 5.40 -11.23
N VAL A 157 -13.67 6.03 -11.73
CA VAL A 157 -12.31 5.45 -11.65
C VAL A 157 -11.88 5.28 -10.20
N LEU A 158 -12.09 6.30 -9.35
CA LEU A 158 -11.71 6.25 -7.94
C LEU A 158 -12.51 5.19 -7.16
N ILE A 159 -13.81 5.06 -7.43
CA ILE A 159 -14.66 4.01 -6.84
C ILE A 159 -14.15 2.62 -7.24
N THR A 160 -13.76 2.46 -8.50
CA THR A 160 -13.21 1.19 -8.99
C THR A 160 -11.89 0.86 -8.30
N MET A 161 -10.99 1.82 -8.18
CA MET A 161 -9.74 1.64 -7.41
C MET A 161 -10.02 1.25 -5.96
N GLY A 162 -10.91 2.00 -5.27
CA GLY A 162 -11.29 1.73 -3.88
C GLY A 162 -12.00 0.37 -3.70
N HIS A 163 -12.75 -0.09 -4.72
CA HIS A 163 -13.32 -1.43 -4.71
C HIS A 163 -12.23 -2.52 -4.68
N PHE A 164 -11.23 -2.42 -5.56
CA PHE A 164 -10.13 -3.39 -5.60
C PHE A 164 -9.27 -3.33 -4.34
N GLU A 165 -9.08 -2.16 -3.77
CA GLU A 165 -8.39 -2.00 -2.50
C GLU A 165 -9.11 -2.75 -1.36
N LYS A 166 -10.42 -2.57 -1.23
CA LYS A 166 -11.25 -3.30 -0.25
C LYS A 166 -11.29 -4.80 -0.53
N LYS A 167 -11.43 -5.20 -1.80
CA LYS A 167 -11.40 -6.60 -2.22
C LYS A 167 -10.09 -7.27 -1.82
N PHE A 168 -8.94 -6.62 -2.08
CA PHE A 168 -7.64 -7.11 -1.68
C PHE A 168 -7.57 -7.37 -0.16
N ILE A 169 -7.97 -6.40 0.66
CA ILE A 169 -7.96 -6.54 2.13
C ILE A 169 -8.87 -7.69 2.59
N ALA A 170 -10.04 -7.84 1.97
CA ALA A 170 -10.99 -8.87 2.35
C ALA A 170 -10.55 -10.29 1.96
N GLU A 171 -9.91 -10.45 0.82
CA GLU A 171 -9.48 -11.75 0.29
C GLU A 171 -8.14 -12.21 0.85
N VAL A 172 -7.23 -11.27 1.12
CA VAL A 172 -5.88 -11.57 1.62
C VAL A 172 -5.88 -11.59 3.16
N THR A 173 -6.48 -12.61 3.73
CA THR A 173 -6.48 -12.82 5.18
C THR A 173 -5.18 -13.43 5.69
N ASP A 174 -4.47 -14.20 4.85
CA ASP A 174 -3.20 -14.85 5.16
C ASP A 174 -2.17 -14.57 4.06
N ILE A 175 -0.89 -14.45 4.47
CA ILE A 175 0.24 -14.27 3.53
C ILE A 175 0.38 -15.47 2.60
N GLU A 176 0.06 -16.68 3.09
CA GLU A 176 0.13 -17.91 2.28
C GLU A 176 -0.87 -17.91 1.11
N THR A 177 -1.98 -17.15 1.22
CA THR A 177 -2.94 -16.97 0.12
C THR A 177 -2.44 -16.01 -0.97
N MET A 178 -1.42 -15.22 -0.65
CA MET A 178 -0.81 -14.24 -1.56
C MET A 178 0.20 -14.90 -2.51
N ASN A 179 -0.25 -15.84 -3.33
CA ASN A 179 0.60 -16.45 -4.34
C ASN A 179 0.58 -15.68 -5.68
N GLU A 180 1.44 -16.10 -6.62
CA GLU A 180 1.56 -15.44 -7.92
C GLU A 180 0.27 -15.53 -8.74
N ASP A 181 -0.45 -16.65 -8.67
CA ASP A 181 -1.71 -16.88 -9.40
C ASP A 181 -2.80 -15.92 -8.91
N TYR A 182 -2.92 -15.72 -7.59
CA TYR A 182 -3.82 -14.74 -7.01
C TYR A 182 -3.50 -13.32 -7.53
N GLY A 183 -2.24 -12.92 -7.45
CA GLY A 183 -1.81 -11.61 -7.90
C GLY A 183 -2.09 -11.38 -9.38
N GLN A 184 -1.75 -12.33 -10.25
CA GLN A 184 -2.05 -12.25 -11.68
C GLN A 184 -3.53 -12.09 -11.95
N HIS A 185 -4.39 -12.88 -11.28
CA HIS A 185 -5.83 -12.78 -11.44
C HIS A 185 -6.37 -11.44 -10.97
N PHE A 186 -5.99 -11.00 -9.79
CA PHE A 186 -6.42 -9.75 -9.16
C PHE A 186 -6.06 -8.51 -10.02
N PHE A 187 -4.80 -8.37 -10.39
CA PHE A 187 -4.37 -7.21 -11.17
C PHE A 187 -4.89 -7.24 -12.62
N LYS A 188 -5.05 -8.43 -13.21
CA LYS A 188 -5.71 -8.58 -14.51
C LYS A 188 -7.17 -8.14 -14.48
N GLU A 189 -7.91 -8.53 -13.44
CA GLU A 189 -9.31 -8.13 -13.24
C GLU A 189 -9.41 -6.61 -13.09
N MET A 190 -8.57 -6.00 -12.24
CA MET A 190 -8.53 -4.55 -12.05
C MET A 190 -8.26 -3.80 -13.37
N ASN A 191 -7.32 -4.26 -14.18
CA ASN A 191 -7.04 -3.69 -15.49
C ASN A 191 -8.22 -3.84 -16.46
N LEU A 192 -8.95 -4.95 -16.43
CA LEU A 192 -10.15 -5.12 -17.25
C LEU A 192 -11.22 -4.07 -16.91
N PHE A 193 -11.44 -3.78 -15.62
CA PHE A 193 -12.37 -2.74 -15.21
C PHE A 193 -11.94 -1.36 -15.70
N HIS A 194 -10.66 -0.98 -15.53
CA HIS A 194 -10.16 0.29 -16.04
C HIS A 194 -10.29 0.42 -17.56
N ARG A 195 -10.02 -0.66 -18.30
CA ARG A 195 -10.24 -0.68 -19.77
C ARG A 195 -11.71 -0.52 -20.14
N MET A 196 -12.64 -1.18 -19.42
CA MET A 196 -14.07 -1.01 -19.67
C MET A 196 -14.52 0.43 -19.41
N ILE A 197 -14.02 1.06 -18.34
CA ILE A 197 -14.29 2.47 -18.06
C ILE A 197 -13.75 3.33 -19.22
N ARG A 198 -12.48 3.16 -19.61
CA ARG A 198 -11.88 3.89 -20.74
C ARG A 198 -12.74 3.79 -21.99
N LEU A 199 -13.12 2.58 -22.38
CA LEU A 199 -13.95 2.32 -23.57
C LEU A 199 -15.35 2.93 -23.43
N GLY A 200 -15.88 3.04 -22.21
CA GLY A 200 -17.20 3.63 -21.94
C GLY A 200 -17.22 5.15 -22.00
N ILE A 201 -16.17 5.82 -21.53
CA ILE A 201 -16.18 7.27 -21.28
C ILE A 201 -15.25 8.09 -22.18
N ALA A 202 -14.13 7.54 -22.67
CA ALA A 202 -13.16 8.26 -23.50
C ALA A 202 -13.43 8.06 -25.01
N LYS A 203 -13.05 9.08 -25.80
CA LYS A 203 -13.08 9.01 -27.27
C LYS A 203 -11.92 8.22 -27.83
#